data_36144c4a1adccd7e5ccd5807aafbdaef
#
_entry.id   36144c4a1adccd7e5ccd5807aafbdaef
#
_cell.length_a   1.000
_cell.length_b   1.000
_cell.length_c   1.000
_cell.angle_alpha   90.00
_cell.angle_beta   90.00
_cell.angle_gamma   90.00
#
_symmetry.space_group_name_H-M   'P 1'
#
loop_
_entity.id
_entity.type
_entity.pdbx_description
1 polymer ?
#
loop_
_entity_poly.entity_id
_entity_poly.type
_entity_poly.pdbx_seq_one_letter_code
_entity_poly.pdbx_strand_id
1 'polypeptide(L)'
;MKPTNSPWRRVAASLSVAVVCAGLIVTALAAAADSGTQYSGRATGVSIHTAVLDASFADTGNLPSAGGELDATFVQVDTSLAKADIFLSDTMGFDSVARSESAVATVDLLTGTPNEVTADFVRSQSVATCRGVSGLSELVNLRAAGQDVVVGTAPNQIVSVPGVLTLVINEQIDGSHDGTSDITVNALHLTLVTGEEVIVSHAHSDIRCGASNPIPKDFVTGGGFIDVSGGTANFGFVAGFKPGATSPTCHLTYIDHAAGLQVKMSDITDYRGSGTTRTFKGAAIVNGASGYTATVTVTDGGEPGRGVDSIQVTLSSGYDAGDLLAGGNIQLHA
;
A
#
# COMPACT_ATOMS: atom_id res chain seq x y z
N MET A 1 26.82 -25.31 -69.91
CA MET A 1 27.08 -24.71 -68.58
C MET A 1 25.81 -24.09 -68.09
N LYS A 2 25.16 -24.70 -67.10
CA LYS A 2 23.94 -24.17 -66.44
C LYS A 2 24.37 -23.44 -65.16
N PRO A 3 23.84 -22.25 -64.80
CA PRO A 3 24.06 -21.65 -63.52
C PRO A 3 23.13 -22.27 -62.47
N THR A 4 23.71 -22.67 -61.33
CA THR A 4 23.02 -23.17 -60.16
C THR A 4 22.41 -22.03 -59.35
N ASN A 5 21.10 -21.99 -59.24
CA ASN A 5 20.36 -21.11 -58.31
C ASN A 5 20.47 -21.66 -56.89
N SER A 6 21.03 -20.90 -56.00
CA SER A 6 21.01 -21.12 -54.56
C SER A 6 19.78 -20.38 -53.97
N PRO A 7 18.84 -21.03 -53.24
CA PRO A 7 17.75 -20.36 -52.55
C PRO A 7 18.22 -19.94 -51.16
N TRP A 8 18.30 -18.66 -50.95
CA TRP A 8 18.43 -18.08 -49.61
C TRP A 8 17.15 -18.33 -48.83
N ARG A 9 17.19 -19.27 -47.88
CA ARG A 9 16.14 -19.46 -46.88
C ARG A 9 16.19 -18.31 -45.91
N ARG A 10 15.21 -17.41 -45.95
CA ARG A 10 14.93 -16.49 -44.88
C ARG A 10 14.34 -17.32 -43.76
N VAL A 11 15.09 -17.48 -42.66
CA VAL A 11 14.59 -17.98 -41.38
C VAL A 11 13.85 -16.84 -40.75
N ALA A 12 12.53 -16.81 -40.83
CA ALA A 12 11.70 -15.96 -40.01
C ALA A 12 11.70 -16.58 -38.59
N ALA A 13 12.39 -15.97 -37.69
CA ALA A 13 12.27 -16.31 -36.26
C ALA A 13 10.88 -15.87 -35.80
N SER A 14 9.96 -16.82 -35.65
CA SER A 14 8.67 -16.60 -35.04
C SER A 14 8.88 -16.50 -33.54
N LEU A 15 8.74 -15.30 -33.01
CA LEU A 15 8.65 -15.07 -31.55
C LEU A 15 7.36 -15.69 -31.04
N SER A 16 7.43 -16.87 -30.45
CA SER A 16 6.28 -17.47 -29.78
C SER A 16 6.24 -16.95 -28.35
N VAL A 17 5.41 -15.93 -28.10
CA VAL A 17 5.07 -15.49 -26.74
C VAL A 17 3.97 -16.45 -26.24
N ALA A 18 4.32 -17.38 -25.40
CA ALA A 18 3.35 -18.18 -24.67
C ALA A 18 2.83 -17.37 -23.49
N VAL A 19 1.71 -16.65 -23.66
CA VAL A 19 1.00 -15.99 -22.59
C VAL A 19 0.14 -17.05 -21.87
N VAL A 20 0.57 -17.49 -20.71
CA VAL A 20 -0.26 -18.29 -19.81
C VAL A 20 -1.09 -17.30 -18.98
N CYS A 21 -2.34 -17.08 -19.36
CA CYS A 21 -3.29 -16.30 -18.57
C CYS A 21 -3.66 -17.06 -17.29
N ALA A 22 -3.01 -16.79 -16.17
CA ALA A 22 -3.52 -17.10 -14.85
C ALA A 22 -4.47 -15.97 -14.43
N GLY A 23 -5.69 -16.34 -14.03
CA GLY A 23 -6.78 -15.40 -13.80
C GLY A 23 -6.48 -14.38 -12.73
N LEU A 24 -6.76 -13.12 -13.03
CA LEU A 24 -6.78 -11.99 -12.10
C LEU A 24 -7.92 -12.24 -11.10
N ILE A 25 -7.60 -12.41 -9.82
CA ILE A 25 -8.58 -12.30 -8.75
C ILE A 25 -8.41 -10.86 -8.19
N VAL A 26 -9.26 -9.96 -8.65
CA VAL A 26 -9.35 -8.60 -8.08
C VAL A 26 -10.39 -8.65 -6.97
N THR A 27 -9.94 -8.67 -5.73
CA THR A 27 -10.82 -8.42 -4.57
C THR A 27 -10.72 -6.95 -4.20
N ALA A 28 -11.68 -6.15 -4.66
CA ALA A 28 -11.79 -4.76 -4.24
C ALA A 28 -12.55 -4.71 -2.90
N LEU A 29 -11.84 -4.53 -1.80
CA LEU A 29 -12.45 -4.07 -0.55
C LEU A 29 -12.61 -2.55 -0.64
N ALA A 30 -13.85 -2.09 -0.74
CA ALA A 30 -14.15 -0.66 -0.71
C ALA A 30 -13.97 -0.14 0.72
N ALA A 31 -12.90 0.61 0.97
CA ALA A 31 -12.79 1.42 2.17
C ALA A 31 -13.69 2.66 2.07
N ALA A 32 -14.34 3.04 3.16
CA ALA A 32 -15.03 4.31 3.24
C ALA A 32 -13.97 5.42 3.16
N ALA A 33 -13.96 6.16 2.05
CA ALA A 33 -13.03 7.27 1.86
C ALA A 33 -13.31 8.35 2.91
N ASP A 34 -12.28 8.71 3.67
CA ASP A 34 -12.27 9.95 4.44
C ASP A 34 -12.42 11.12 3.46
N SER A 35 -13.42 11.98 3.67
CA SER A 35 -13.83 13.00 2.72
C SER A 35 -12.68 14.01 2.49
N GLY A 36 -11.87 13.76 1.46
CA GLY A 36 -10.80 14.64 1.02
C GLY A 36 -9.43 13.99 0.79
N THR A 37 -9.17 12.81 1.30
CA THR A 37 -7.93 12.06 1.00
C THR A 37 -8.12 11.30 -0.31
N GLN A 38 -7.16 11.44 -1.21
CA GLN A 38 -7.10 10.70 -2.47
C GLN A 38 -5.84 9.83 -2.47
N TYR A 39 -5.99 8.61 -2.92
CA TYR A 39 -4.93 7.63 -3.01
C TYR A 39 -4.61 7.34 -4.46
N SER A 40 -3.37 7.03 -4.74
CA SER A 40 -2.96 6.38 -5.96
C SER A 40 -1.82 5.42 -5.65
N GLY A 41 -1.68 4.38 -6.44
CA GLY A 41 -0.64 3.39 -6.27
C GLY A 41 -0.68 2.40 -7.42
N ARG A 42 0.45 1.75 -7.66
CA ARG A 42 0.61 0.68 -8.62
C ARG A 42 1.83 -0.14 -8.26
N ALA A 43 1.74 -1.45 -8.37
CA ALA A 43 2.87 -2.34 -8.25
C ALA A 43 2.97 -3.23 -9.49
N THR A 44 4.19 -3.47 -9.97
CA THR A 44 4.44 -4.28 -11.16
C THR A 44 5.65 -5.16 -10.94
N GLY A 45 5.54 -6.45 -11.23
CA GLY A 45 6.64 -7.40 -11.08
C GLY A 45 7.76 -7.14 -12.06
N VAL A 46 7.46 -7.17 -13.35
CA VAL A 46 8.41 -6.85 -14.42
C VAL A 46 7.71 -6.01 -15.49
N SER A 47 8.35 -4.94 -15.92
CA SER A 47 7.99 -4.21 -17.14
C SER A 47 9.14 -4.24 -18.13
N ILE A 48 8.80 -4.44 -19.41
CA ILE A 48 9.75 -4.49 -20.54
C ILE A 48 9.28 -3.49 -21.58
N HIS A 49 10.13 -2.54 -21.91
CA HIS A 49 9.87 -1.55 -22.94
C HIS A 49 10.95 -1.63 -24.02
N THR A 50 10.53 -1.88 -25.24
CA THR A 50 11.40 -1.94 -26.43
C THR A 50 10.70 -1.32 -27.62
N ALA A 51 11.40 -1.15 -28.74
CA ALA A 51 10.80 -0.68 -29.99
C ALA A 51 9.65 -1.58 -30.53
N VAL A 52 9.58 -2.85 -30.09
CA VAL A 52 8.64 -3.87 -30.63
C VAL A 52 7.80 -4.55 -29.56
N LEU A 53 8.12 -4.38 -28.28
CA LEU A 53 7.42 -4.99 -27.14
C LEU A 53 7.26 -3.97 -26.03
N ASP A 54 6.03 -3.78 -25.58
CA ASP A 54 5.67 -3.07 -24.37
C ASP A 54 4.78 -4.00 -23.53
N ALA A 55 5.29 -4.49 -22.42
CA ALA A 55 4.62 -5.50 -21.62
C ALA A 55 4.90 -5.31 -20.13
N SER A 56 3.86 -5.54 -19.31
CA SER A 56 3.95 -5.56 -17.84
C SER A 56 3.38 -6.88 -17.32
N PHE A 57 4.02 -7.43 -16.30
CA PHE A 57 3.67 -8.71 -15.68
C PHE A 57 3.48 -8.54 -14.18
N ALA A 58 2.49 -9.21 -13.60
CA ALA A 58 2.04 -9.00 -12.22
C ALA A 58 1.78 -7.52 -11.93
N ASP A 59 1.00 -6.89 -12.76
CA ASP A 59 0.65 -5.48 -12.68
C ASP A 59 -0.70 -5.33 -11.98
N THR A 60 -0.74 -4.67 -10.84
CA THR A 60 -1.99 -4.42 -10.08
C THR A 60 -2.95 -3.49 -10.80
N GLY A 61 -2.46 -2.72 -11.78
CA GLY A 61 -3.17 -1.55 -12.28
C GLY A 61 -3.16 -0.41 -11.25
N ASN A 62 -3.87 0.67 -11.57
CA ASN A 62 -3.92 1.85 -10.72
C ASN A 62 -4.92 1.67 -9.58
N LEU A 63 -4.48 1.97 -8.34
CA LEU A 63 -5.34 2.02 -7.17
C LEU A 63 -6.43 3.09 -7.36
N PRO A 64 -7.70 2.81 -7.04
CA PRO A 64 -8.76 3.82 -7.07
C PRO A 64 -8.48 4.98 -6.11
N SER A 65 -8.87 6.20 -6.48
CA SER A 65 -8.66 7.39 -5.64
C SER A 65 -9.37 7.33 -4.28
N ALA A 66 -10.39 6.50 -4.14
CA ALA A 66 -11.05 6.21 -2.87
C ALA A 66 -10.25 5.27 -1.96
N GLY A 67 -9.10 4.75 -2.42
CA GLY A 67 -8.33 3.72 -1.73
C GLY A 67 -8.86 2.32 -2.01
N GLY A 68 -8.48 1.38 -1.17
CA GLY A 68 -8.76 -0.05 -1.29
C GLY A 68 -7.46 -0.83 -1.41
N GLU A 69 -7.54 -2.04 -1.94
CA GLU A 69 -6.41 -2.94 -2.14
C GLU A 69 -6.53 -3.65 -3.49
N LEU A 70 -5.43 -3.78 -4.21
CA LEU A 70 -5.33 -4.52 -5.46
C LEU A 70 -4.11 -5.43 -5.41
N ASP A 71 -4.27 -6.68 -5.84
CA ASP A 71 -3.22 -7.68 -5.92
C ASP A 71 -3.06 -8.18 -7.36
N ALA A 72 -1.83 -8.51 -7.72
CA ALA A 72 -1.52 -9.20 -8.95
C ALA A 72 -0.45 -10.27 -8.72
N THR A 73 -0.64 -11.44 -9.32
CA THR A 73 0.30 -12.54 -9.27
C THR A 73 0.58 -13.05 -10.68
N PHE A 74 1.82 -13.48 -10.91
CA PHE A 74 2.22 -14.11 -12.16
C PHE A 74 3.23 -15.20 -11.87
N VAL A 75 3.30 -16.25 -12.70
CA VAL A 75 4.15 -17.40 -12.38
C VAL A 75 5.49 -17.34 -13.09
N GLN A 76 5.53 -16.92 -14.34
CA GLN A 76 6.77 -16.97 -15.12
C GLN A 76 6.76 -16.01 -16.29
N VAL A 77 7.87 -15.29 -16.47
CA VAL A 77 8.21 -14.55 -17.70
C VAL A 77 9.41 -15.25 -18.36
N ASP A 78 9.34 -15.52 -19.64
CA ASP A 78 10.45 -16.02 -20.44
C ASP A 78 10.48 -15.29 -21.79
N THR A 79 11.34 -14.29 -21.86
CA THR A 79 11.60 -13.51 -23.08
C THR A 79 13.10 -13.50 -23.36
N SER A 80 13.50 -12.94 -24.50
CA SER A 80 14.93 -12.78 -24.83
C SER A 80 15.65 -11.76 -23.94
N LEU A 81 14.93 -10.86 -23.26
CA LEU A 81 15.48 -9.79 -22.43
C LEU A 81 15.36 -10.09 -20.93
N ALA A 82 14.33 -10.79 -20.51
CA ALA A 82 14.07 -11.07 -19.11
C ALA A 82 13.45 -12.45 -18.94
N LYS A 83 13.95 -13.19 -17.96
CA LYS A 83 13.33 -14.37 -17.39
C LYS A 83 13.18 -14.13 -15.90
N ALA A 84 12.04 -14.50 -15.34
CA ALA A 84 11.79 -14.42 -13.94
C ALA A 84 10.62 -15.32 -13.53
N ASP A 85 10.66 -15.80 -12.29
CA ASP A 85 9.67 -16.72 -11.74
C ASP A 85 9.03 -16.11 -10.49
N ILE A 86 7.76 -16.42 -10.27
CA ILE A 86 6.98 -16.02 -9.08
C ILE A 86 7.01 -14.53 -8.80
N PHE A 87 5.94 -13.88 -9.19
CA PHE A 87 5.73 -12.45 -9.01
C PHE A 87 4.55 -12.24 -8.07
N LEU A 88 4.74 -11.37 -7.10
CA LEU A 88 3.70 -10.90 -6.20
C LEU A 88 3.73 -9.39 -6.21
N SER A 89 2.60 -8.76 -6.45
CA SER A 89 2.47 -7.31 -6.41
C SER A 89 1.19 -6.95 -5.67
N ASP A 90 1.27 -5.96 -4.78
CA ASP A 90 0.13 -5.40 -4.09
C ASP A 90 0.20 -3.88 -4.04
N THR A 91 -0.96 -3.24 -4.00
CA THR A 91 -1.09 -1.81 -3.75
C THR A 91 -2.33 -1.53 -2.92
N MET A 92 -2.19 -0.68 -1.91
CA MET A 92 -3.29 -0.35 -1.00
C MET A 92 -3.28 1.11 -0.58
N GLY A 93 -4.49 1.62 -0.25
CA GLY A 93 -4.69 2.96 0.28
C GLY A 93 -5.74 2.97 1.38
N PHE A 94 -5.32 3.18 2.64
CA PHE A 94 -6.16 3.24 3.82
C PHE A 94 -5.53 4.15 4.88
N ASP A 95 -6.33 4.70 5.76
CA ASP A 95 -5.86 5.40 6.96
C ASP A 95 -4.76 6.46 6.72
N SER A 96 -4.89 7.23 5.63
CA SER A 96 -3.91 8.25 5.23
C SER A 96 -2.53 7.69 4.90
N VAL A 97 -2.47 6.45 4.43
CA VAL A 97 -1.29 5.77 3.90
C VAL A 97 -1.62 5.17 2.53
N ALA A 98 -0.81 5.44 1.54
CA ALA A 98 -0.72 4.65 0.31
C ALA A 98 0.56 3.82 0.37
N ARG A 99 0.46 2.53 0.06
CA ARG A 99 1.58 1.60 0.03
C ARG A 99 1.47 0.71 -1.19
N SER A 100 2.59 0.50 -1.84
CA SER A 100 2.71 -0.49 -2.90
C SER A 100 3.96 -1.33 -2.69
N GLU A 101 3.89 -2.59 -3.07
CA GLU A 101 4.99 -3.53 -2.94
C GLU A 101 4.99 -4.48 -4.14
N SER A 102 6.17 -4.83 -4.61
CA SER A 102 6.35 -5.90 -5.58
C SER A 102 7.53 -6.77 -5.19
N ALA A 103 7.44 -8.07 -5.46
CA ALA A 103 8.49 -9.05 -5.21
C ALA A 103 8.58 -10.03 -6.37
N VAL A 104 9.82 -10.31 -6.78
CA VAL A 104 10.13 -11.21 -7.91
C VAL A 104 11.23 -12.16 -7.47
N ALA A 105 11.04 -13.46 -7.67
CA ALA A 105 12.07 -14.47 -7.44
C ALA A 105 12.71 -14.90 -8.77
N THR A 106 13.98 -15.26 -8.72
CA THR A 106 14.75 -15.80 -9.86
C THR A 106 14.73 -14.87 -11.08
N VAL A 107 15.47 -13.80 -11.00
CA VAL A 107 15.60 -12.80 -12.08
C VAL A 107 16.84 -13.11 -12.92
N ASP A 108 16.68 -13.14 -14.25
CA ASP A 108 17.76 -13.27 -15.22
C ASP A 108 17.46 -12.36 -16.42
N LEU A 109 18.21 -11.30 -16.53
CA LEU A 109 18.12 -10.32 -17.62
C LEU A 109 19.29 -10.53 -18.58
N LEU A 110 19.04 -10.37 -19.88
CA LEU A 110 20.01 -10.56 -20.95
C LEU A 110 20.61 -11.98 -20.96
N THR A 111 19.78 -12.97 -20.68
CA THR A 111 20.12 -14.40 -20.55
C THR A 111 21.08 -14.88 -21.62
N GLY A 112 22.19 -15.52 -21.19
CA GLY A 112 23.16 -16.14 -22.08
C GLY A 112 24.08 -15.16 -22.82
N THR A 113 24.09 -13.89 -22.42
CA THR A 113 25.03 -12.88 -22.92
C THR A 113 26.17 -12.64 -21.90
N PRO A 114 27.31 -12.11 -22.33
CA PRO A 114 28.38 -11.71 -21.37
C PRO A 114 27.96 -10.61 -20.38
N ASN A 115 26.83 -9.94 -20.64
CA ASN A 115 26.33 -8.82 -19.83
C ASN A 115 25.08 -9.22 -19.02
N GLU A 116 24.86 -10.51 -18.84
CA GLU A 116 23.77 -11.06 -18.06
C GLU A 116 23.71 -10.44 -16.64
N VAL A 117 22.48 -10.14 -16.18
CA VAL A 117 22.22 -9.61 -14.83
C VAL A 117 21.29 -10.60 -14.14
N THR A 118 21.72 -11.17 -13.01
CA THR A 118 20.95 -12.16 -12.27
C THR A 118 20.75 -11.75 -10.82
N ALA A 119 19.60 -12.13 -10.23
CA ALA A 119 19.34 -12.03 -8.81
C ALA A 119 18.41 -13.17 -8.35
N ASP A 120 18.61 -13.69 -7.14
CA ASP A 120 17.75 -14.74 -6.58
C ASP A 120 16.41 -14.16 -6.12
N PHE A 121 16.41 -12.90 -5.66
CA PHE A 121 15.23 -12.22 -5.17
C PHE A 121 15.38 -10.70 -5.34
N VAL A 122 14.29 -10.05 -5.74
CA VAL A 122 14.21 -8.60 -5.93
C VAL A 122 12.87 -8.12 -5.40
N ARG A 123 12.88 -7.15 -4.48
CA ARG A 123 11.69 -6.54 -3.89
C ARG A 123 11.81 -5.03 -3.84
N SER A 124 10.71 -4.35 -4.12
CA SER A 124 10.54 -2.92 -3.89
C SER A 124 9.31 -2.65 -3.02
N GLN A 125 9.39 -1.59 -2.25
CA GLN A 125 8.28 -1.06 -1.49
C GLN A 125 8.29 0.45 -1.52
N SER A 126 7.14 1.05 -1.76
CA SER A 126 6.90 2.49 -1.65
C SER A 126 5.81 2.74 -0.61
N VAL A 127 5.98 3.81 0.17
CA VAL A 127 4.99 4.26 1.15
C VAL A 127 4.88 5.77 1.07
N ALA A 128 3.67 6.27 0.86
CA ALA A 128 3.34 7.68 0.92
C ALA A 128 2.32 7.93 2.04
N THR A 129 2.59 8.95 2.86
CA THR A 129 1.73 9.38 3.97
C THR A 129 1.51 10.88 3.88
N CYS A 130 0.56 11.42 4.64
CA CYS A 130 0.38 12.88 4.74
C CYS A 130 1.58 13.64 5.32
N ARG A 131 2.63 12.95 5.75
CA ARG A 131 3.84 13.54 6.38
C ARG A 131 5.10 13.37 5.54
N GLY A 132 5.03 12.65 4.43
CA GLY A 132 6.16 12.39 3.55
C GLY A 132 6.17 10.95 3.04
N VAL A 133 7.25 10.62 2.37
CA VAL A 133 7.43 9.37 1.64
C VAL A 133 8.60 8.55 2.15
N SER A 134 8.58 7.24 1.90
CA SER A 134 9.72 6.35 2.12
C SER A 134 9.74 5.23 1.09
N GLY A 135 10.92 4.84 0.66
CA GLY A 135 11.17 3.75 -0.29
C GLY A 135 12.16 2.73 0.28
N LEU A 136 12.01 1.48 -0.12
CA LEU A 136 12.90 0.38 0.23
C LEU A 136 13.03 -0.57 -0.96
N SER A 137 14.26 -1.07 -1.18
CA SER A 137 14.51 -2.22 -2.05
C SER A 137 15.34 -3.28 -1.34
N GLU A 138 15.07 -4.54 -1.66
CA GLU A 138 15.81 -5.69 -1.19
C GLU A 138 16.22 -6.53 -2.39
N LEU A 139 17.51 -6.85 -2.49
CA LEU A 139 18.07 -7.67 -3.55
C LEU A 139 19.00 -8.72 -2.95
N VAL A 140 18.85 -9.95 -3.39
CA VAL A 140 19.65 -11.08 -2.93
C VAL A 140 20.48 -11.64 -4.07
N ASN A 141 21.78 -11.79 -3.85
CA ASN A 141 22.75 -12.40 -4.78
C ASN A 141 22.75 -11.74 -6.17
N LEU A 142 22.73 -10.39 -6.21
CA LEU A 142 22.82 -9.64 -7.46
C LEU A 142 24.18 -9.81 -8.12
N ARG A 143 24.19 -10.19 -9.38
CA ARG A 143 25.37 -10.26 -10.25
C ARG A 143 25.12 -9.50 -11.55
N ALA A 144 26.14 -8.87 -12.09
CA ALA A 144 26.09 -8.19 -13.37
C ALA A 144 27.37 -8.45 -14.15
N ALA A 145 27.28 -8.82 -15.41
CA ALA A 145 28.40 -9.15 -16.29
C ALA A 145 29.40 -10.14 -15.63
N GLY A 146 28.88 -11.16 -14.95
CA GLY A 146 29.65 -12.20 -14.27
C GLY A 146 30.32 -11.79 -12.96
N GLN A 147 30.09 -10.56 -12.46
CA GLN A 147 30.64 -10.05 -11.20
C GLN A 147 29.54 -9.92 -10.14
N ASP A 148 29.87 -10.26 -8.88
CA ASP A 148 28.99 -10.01 -7.75
C ASP A 148 28.88 -8.50 -7.50
N VAL A 149 27.66 -8.00 -7.32
CA VAL A 149 27.39 -6.59 -7.05
C VAL A 149 27.08 -6.42 -5.57
N VAL A 150 27.86 -5.57 -4.90
CA VAL A 150 27.56 -5.20 -3.51
C VAL A 150 26.43 -4.19 -3.51
N VAL A 151 25.28 -4.59 -3.02
CA VAL A 151 24.09 -3.73 -2.89
C VAL A 151 24.21 -2.92 -1.61
N GLY A 152 24.24 -1.58 -1.75
CA GLY A 152 24.20 -0.64 -0.64
C GLY A 152 22.78 -0.33 -0.18
N THR A 153 22.65 0.33 0.97
CA THR A 153 21.35 0.79 1.49
C THR A 153 20.92 2.15 0.92
N ALA A 154 21.86 2.89 0.31
CA ALA A 154 21.54 4.19 -0.28
C ALA A 154 20.72 4.03 -1.57
N PRO A 155 19.77 4.94 -1.86
CA PRO A 155 19.05 4.92 -3.12
C PRO A 155 19.95 5.28 -4.31
N ASN A 156 19.50 4.89 -5.50
CA ASN A 156 20.06 5.27 -6.80
C ASN A 156 21.51 4.81 -7.01
N GLN A 157 21.87 3.60 -6.55
CA GLN A 157 23.19 3.02 -6.83
C GLN A 157 23.29 2.66 -8.31
N ILE A 158 24.34 3.15 -9.00
CA ILE A 158 24.54 2.93 -10.42
C ILE A 158 25.65 1.89 -10.65
N VAL A 159 25.37 0.90 -11.48
CA VAL A 159 26.33 -0.05 -12.07
C VAL A 159 26.26 0.11 -13.59
N SER A 160 27.40 0.37 -14.24
CA SER A 160 27.45 0.56 -15.69
C SER A 160 28.43 -0.39 -16.35
N VAL A 161 28.02 -0.96 -17.48
CA VAL A 161 28.91 -1.62 -18.44
C VAL A 161 29.05 -0.67 -19.63
N PRO A 162 30.22 -0.01 -19.78
CA PRO A 162 30.39 1.05 -20.77
C PRO A 162 30.01 0.61 -22.18
N GLY A 163 29.17 1.39 -22.86
CA GLY A 163 28.74 1.12 -24.24
C GLY A 163 27.71 -0.04 -24.36
N VAL A 164 27.21 -0.58 -23.25
CA VAL A 164 26.23 -1.67 -23.25
C VAL A 164 24.99 -1.35 -22.43
N LEU A 165 25.13 -1.17 -21.12
CA LEU A 165 23.97 -0.99 -20.22
C LEU A 165 24.30 -0.07 -19.03
N THR A 166 23.25 0.47 -18.46
CA THR A 166 23.22 1.08 -17.14
C THR A 166 22.19 0.34 -16.30
N LEU A 167 22.55 -0.02 -15.08
CA LEU A 167 21.68 -0.61 -14.08
C LEU A 167 21.59 0.34 -12.89
N VAL A 168 20.38 0.78 -12.55
CA VAL A 168 20.11 1.53 -11.32
C VAL A 168 19.48 0.59 -10.31
N ILE A 169 20.08 0.51 -9.13
CA ILE A 169 19.64 -0.33 -8.02
C ILE A 169 19.01 0.56 -6.97
N ASN A 170 17.86 0.14 -6.43
CA ASN A 170 17.10 0.92 -5.46
C ASN A 170 16.84 2.34 -5.98
N GLU A 171 16.36 2.44 -7.21
CA GLU A 171 15.98 3.73 -7.76
C GLU A 171 14.79 4.28 -7.01
N GLN A 172 14.95 5.47 -6.44
CA GLN A 172 13.89 6.17 -5.73
C GLN A 172 13.69 7.55 -6.34
N ILE A 173 12.46 7.83 -6.74
CA ILE A 173 12.04 9.08 -7.35
C ILE A 173 10.97 9.68 -6.46
N ASP A 174 11.32 10.78 -5.77
CA ASP A 174 10.38 11.58 -4.97
C ASP A 174 9.72 12.60 -5.91
N GLY A 175 8.44 12.37 -6.21
CA GLY A 175 7.59 13.22 -7.03
C GLY A 175 6.70 14.16 -6.21
N SER A 176 6.91 14.25 -4.91
CA SER A 176 6.05 15.01 -4.00
C SER A 176 5.91 16.48 -4.40
N HIS A 177 4.69 16.98 -4.46
CA HIS A 177 4.37 18.35 -4.87
C HIS A 177 2.98 18.78 -4.37
N ASP A 178 2.79 20.05 -4.12
CA ASP A 178 1.48 20.71 -3.88
C ASP A 178 0.53 19.96 -2.93
N GLY A 179 1.05 19.42 -1.81
CA GLY A 179 0.28 18.68 -0.82
C GLY A 179 0.01 17.22 -1.20
N THR A 180 0.65 16.73 -2.25
CA THR A 180 0.72 15.32 -2.61
C THR A 180 2.07 14.76 -2.18
N SER A 181 2.07 13.68 -1.44
CA SER A 181 3.26 12.87 -1.17
C SER A 181 3.31 11.74 -2.21
N ASP A 182 4.37 11.66 -2.97
CA ASP A 182 4.52 10.79 -4.14
C ASP A 182 5.91 10.16 -4.17
N ILE A 183 6.00 8.84 -4.30
CA ILE A 183 7.26 8.12 -4.43
C ILE A 183 7.13 6.93 -5.36
N THR A 184 8.11 6.79 -6.23
CA THR A 184 8.34 5.60 -7.04
C THR A 184 9.63 4.90 -6.59
N VAL A 185 9.58 3.58 -6.47
CA VAL A 185 10.73 2.72 -6.15
C VAL A 185 10.84 1.64 -7.21
N ASN A 186 11.96 1.60 -7.92
CA ASN A 186 12.33 0.50 -8.81
C ASN A 186 13.50 -0.26 -8.18
N ALA A 187 13.32 -1.52 -7.84
CA ALA A 187 14.41 -2.28 -7.21
C ALA A 187 15.58 -2.49 -8.16
N LEU A 188 15.30 -2.85 -9.42
CA LEU A 188 16.25 -2.91 -10.53
C LEU A 188 15.68 -2.17 -11.73
N HIS A 189 16.45 -1.24 -12.29
CA HIS A 189 16.12 -0.54 -13.51
C HIS A 189 17.31 -0.65 -14.49
N LEU A 190 17.15 -1.44 -15.52
CA LEU A 190 18.14 -1.69 -16.57
C LEU A 190 17.77 -0.92 -17.83
N THR A 191 18.73 -0.14 -18.34
CA THR A 191 18.61 0.56 -19.62
C THR A 191 19.78 0.16 -20.52
N LEU A 192 19.49 -0.30 -21.72
CA LEU A 192 20.47 -0.59 -22.76
C LEU A 192 20.81 0.67 -23.55
N VAL A 193 22.02 0.74 -24.09
CA VAL A 193 22.42 1.87 -24.97
C VAL A 193 21.58 1.95 -26.25
N THR A 194 20.91 0.88 -26.64
CA THR A 194 19.98 0.79 -27.77
C THR A 194 18.59 1.33 -27.44
N GLY A 195 18.33 1.64 -26.18
CA GLY A 195 17.09 2.28 -25.71
C GLY A 195 16.04 1.30 -25.16
N GLU A 196 16.34 0.01 -25.08
CA GLU A 196 15.46 -0.94 -24.38
C GLU A 196 15.59 -0.75 -22.88
N GLU A 197 14.49 -0.91 -22.19
CA GLU A 197 14.35 -0.73 -20.75
C GLU A 197 13.65 -1.94 -20.11
N VAL A 198 14.18 -2.40 -18.98
CA VAL A 198 13.56 -3.42 -18.13
C VAL A 198 13.56 -2.94 -16.70
N ILE A 199 12.38 -2.90 -16.08
CA ILE A 199 12.23 -2.63 -14.65
C ILE A 199 11.76 -3.91 -13.98
N VAL A 200 12.47 -4.33 -12.93
CA VAL A 200 12.11 -5.46 -12.09
C VAL A 200 11.76 -4.96 -10.71
N SER A 201 10.56 -5.30 -10.28
CA SER A 201 9.95 -4.90 -9.02
C SER A 201 9.82 -3.37 -8.92
N HIS A 202 8.69 -2.89 -9.42
CA HIS A 202 8.25 -1.49 -9.39
C HIS A 202 7.16 -1.31 -8.34
N ALA A 203 7.27 -0.28 -7.52
CA ALA A 203 6.26 0.13 -6.56
C ALA A 203 6.10 1.65 -6.60
N HIS A 204 4.88 2.12 -6.86
CA HIS A 204 4.52 3.53 -6.84
C HIS A 204 3.40 3.76 -5.84
N SER A 205 3.53 4.79 -5.01
CA SER A 205 2.50 5.21 -4.06
C SER A 205 2.41 6.71 -4.03
N ASP A 206 1.20 7.23 -4.16
CA ASP A 206 0.95 8.62 -3.89
C ASP A 206 -0.30 8.80 -3.02
N ILE A 207 -0.30 9.87 -2.24
CA ILE A 207 -1.43 10.29 -1.42
C ILE A 207 -1.55 11.81 -1.49
N ARG A 208 -2.69 12.27 -1.89
CA ARG A 208 -3.09 13.66 -1.73
C ARG A 208 -3.99 13.74 -0.51
N CYS A 209 -3.43 14.25 0.57
CA CYS A 209 -4.23 14.50 1.76
C CYS A 209 -5.12 15.71 1.49
N GLY A 210 -6.42 15.52 1.64
CA GLY A 210 -7.33 16.66 1.65
C GLY A 210 -6.78 17.71 2.59
N ALA A 211 -7.05 18.98 2.32
CA ALA A 211 -6.67 20.05 3.24
C ALA A 211 -7.00 19.54 4.65
N SER A 212 -5.99 19.38 5.48
CA SER A 212 -6.17 18.90 6.84
C SER A 212 -7.34 19.69 7.40
N ASN A 213 -8.50 19.05 7.56
CA ASN A 213 -9.53 19.66 8.38
C ASN A 213 -8.79 20.04 9.65
N PRO A 214 -8.76 21.33 10.02
CA PRO A 214 -8.01 21.74 11.18
C PRO A 214 -8.44 20.79 12.30
N ILE A 215 -7.46 20.12 12.95
CA ILE A 215 -7.75 19.18 14.03
C ILE A 215 -8.79 19.85 14.89
N PRO A 216 -10.03 19.33 14.94
CA PRO A 216 -11.11 20.05 15.63
C PRO A 216 -10.67 20.21 17.08
N LYS A 217 -10.62 21.44 17.55
CA LYS A 217 -10.28 21.74 18.96
C LYS A 217 -11.53 21.66 19.82
N ASP A 218 -12.25 20.58 19.67
CA ASP A 218 -13.46 20.24 20.40
C ASP A 218 -13.28 18.89 21.12
N PHE A 219 -14.29 18.46 21.82
CA PHE A 219 -14.32 17.15 22.46
C PHE A 219 -15.69 16.52 22.32
N VAL A 220 -15.72 15.20 22.40
CA VAL A 220 -16.96 14.42 22.35
C VAL A 220 -17.08 13.56 23.62
N THR A 221 -18.29 13.46 24.13
CA THR A 221 -18.63 12.59 25.26
C THR A 221 -19.72 11.63 24.84
N GLY A 222 -19.74 10.46 25.44
CA GLY A 222 -20.82 9.52 25.17
C GLY A 222 -20.89 8.39 26.19
N GLY A 223 -22.07 7.84 26.30
CA GLY A 223 -22.32 6.67 27.12
C GLY A 223 -23.61 5.99 26.71
N GLY A 224 -23.60 4.67 26.71
CA GLY A 224 -24.73 3.88 26.26
C GLY A 224 -24.37 2.45 25.91
N PHE A 225 -25.15 1.88 25.02
CA PHE A 225 -24.92 0.55 24.50
C PHE A 225 -25.41 0.43 23.06
N ILE A 226 -24.78 -0.51 22.36
CA ILE A 226 -25.12 -0.93 20.99
C ILE A 226 -25.47 -2.41 20.99
N ASP A 227 -26.23 -2.84 19.98
CA ASP A 227 -26.41 -4.24 19.70
C ASP A 227 -25.20 -4.78 18.94
N VAL A 228 -24.72 -5.95 19.34
CA VAL A 228 -23.61 -6.68 18.71
C VAL A 228 -24.01 -8.13 18.46
N SER A 229 -23.25 -8.85 17.63
CA SER A 229 -23.54 -10.26 17.38
C SER A 229 -23.57 -11.06 18.69
N GLY A 230 -24.73 -11.60 19.02
CA GLY A 230 -24.93 -12.43 20.20
C GLY A 230 -25.22 -11.68 21.51
N GLY A 231 -25.41 -10.36 21.51
CA GLY A 231 -25.70 -9.60 22.71
C GLY A 231 -25.59 -8.09 22.59
N THR A 232 -25.07 -7.45 23.64
CA THR A 232 -24.89 -6.00 23.67
C THR A 232 -23.47 -5.63 24.10
N ALA A 233 -23.03 -4.46 23.67
CA ALA A 233 -21.80 -3.84 24.14
C ALA A 233 -22.11 -2.49 24.78
N ASN A 234 -21.60 -2.28 26.00
CA ASN A 234 -21.72 -1.04 26.74
C ASN A 234 -20.48 -0.20 26.58
N PHE A 235 -20.63 1.12 26.56
CA PHE A 235 -19.50 2.03 26.49
C PHE A 235 -19.73 3.30 27.32
N GLY A 236 -18.60 3.92 27.66
CA GLY A 236 -18.56 5.27 28.20
C GLY A 236 -17.23 5.91 27.84
N PHE A 237 -17.27 7.13 27.34
CA PHE A 237 -16.05 7.83 26.95
C PHE A 237 -16.14 9.35 27.04
N VAL A 238 -14.94 9.97 27.11
CA VAL A 238 -14.67 11.36 26.77
C VAL A 238 -13.42 11.38 25.93
N ALA A 239 -13.43 12.06 24.77
CA ALA A 239 -12.29 12.12 23.85
C ALA A 239 -12.20 13.50 23.19
N GLY A 240 -10.98 14.02 23.01
CA GLY A 240 -10.73 15.27 22.29
C GLY A 240 -10.06 16.35 23.15
N PHE A 241 -10.16 17.58 22.70
CA PHE A 241 -9.54 18.76 23.32
C PHE A 241 -10.50 19.41 24.31
N LYS A 242 -10.31 19.16 25.60
CA LYS A 242 -11.05 19.89 26.63
C LYS A 242 -10.72 21.39 26.58
N PRO A 243 -11.61 22.28 27.05
CA PRO A 243 -11.35 23.73 27.06
C PRO A 243 -9.99 24.09 27.62
N GLY A 244 -9.18 24.82 26.82
CA GLY A 244 -7.81 25.22 27.20
C GLY A 244 -6.73 24.15 27.00
N ALA A 245 -7.05 22.93 26.57
CA ALA A 245 -6.06 21.89 26.33
C ALA A 245 -5.30 22.13 25.01
N THR A 246 -4.00 21.84 25.03
CA THR A 246 -3.13 21.89 23.85
C THR A 246 -3.00 20.54 23.13
N SER A 247 -3.39 19.46 23.79
CA SER A 247 -3.38 18.09 23.27
C SER A 247 -4.71 17.40 23.58
N PRO A 248 -5.17 16.49 22.73
CA PRO A 248 -6.36 15.72 22.98
C PRO A 248 -6.12 14.68 24.08
N THR A 249 -7.15 14.34 24.83
CA THR A 249 -7.13 13.28 25.85
C THR A 249 -8.29 12.34 25.64
N CYS A 250 -8.19 11.12 26.12
CA CYS A 250 -9.26 10.13 26.08
C CYS A 250 -9.37 9.38 27.40
N HIS A 251 -10.62 9.09 27.77
CA HIS A 251 -10.94 7.98 28.64
C HIS A 251 -12.07 7.20 27.98
N LEU A 252 -11.79 5.95 27.62
CA LEU A 252 -12.79 5.03 27.07
C LEU A 252 -12.82 3.76 27.92
N THR A 253 -14.02 3.31 28.21
CA THR A 253 -14.31 1.93 28.61
C THR A 253 -15.37 1.39 27.66
N TYR A 254 -15.08 0.24 27.04
CA TYR A 254 -15.99 -0.49 26.17
C TYR A 254 -16.03 -1.94 26.62
N ILE A 255 -17.23 -2.53 26.76
CA ILE A 255 -17.42 -3.90 27.21
C ILE A 255 -18.42 -4.58 26.29
N ASP A 256 -17.95 -5.53 25.49
CA ASP A 256 -18.79 -6.44 24.74
C ASP A 256 -19.05 -7.70 25.58
N HIS A 257 -20.31 -7.84 26.02
CA HIS A 257 -20.72 -8.93 26.89
C HIS A 257 -20.78 -10.27 26.16
N ALA A 258 -21.06 -10.26 24.87
CA ALA A 258 -21.13 -11.49 24.05
C ALA A 258 -19.73 -12.04 23.75
N ALA A 259 -18.80 -11.17 23.42
CA ALA A 259 -17.40 -11.57 23.17
C ALA A 259 -16.56 -11.71 24.44
N GLY A 260 -17.08 -11.31 25.62
CA GLY A 260 -16.30 -11.26 26.87
C GLY A 260 -15.11 -10.30 26.76
N LEU A 261 -15.26 -9.21 26.01
CA LEU A 261 -14.21 -8.26 25.69
C LEU A 261 -14.34 -6.98 26.51
N GLN A 262 -13.27 -6.59 27.21
CA GLN A 262 -13.17 -5.29 27.85
C GLN A 262 -12.03 -4.50 27.22
N VAL A 263 -12.31 -3.29 26.75
CA VAL A 263 -11.34 -2.35 26.19
C VAL A 263 -11.27 -1.10 27.05
N LYS A 264 -10.05 -0.67 27.37
CA LYS A 264 -9.78 0.61 28.05
C LYS A 264 -8.76 1.38 27.24
N MET A 265 -9.00 2.67 27.03
CA MET A 265 -8.06 3.60 26.40
C MET A 265 -7.97 4.88 27.24
N SER A 266 -6.74 5.35 27.48
CA SER A 266 -6.46 6.57 28.26
C SER A 266 -5.65 7.61 27.49
N ASP A 267 -5.09 7.23 26.33
CA ASP A 267 -4.25 8.10 25.52
C ASP A 267 -4.75 8.16 24.10
N ILE A 268 -4.59 9.31 23.45
CA ILE A 268 -4.88 9.53 22.03
C ILE A 268 -3.59 9.83 21.27
N THR A 269 -3.36 9.10 20.20
CA THR A 269 -2.29 9.37 19.23
C THR A 269 -2.80 10.14 18.01
N ASP A 270 -4.11 10.05 17.73
CA ASP A 270 -4.78 10.75 16.63
C ASP A 270 -6.20 11.15 17.05
N TYR A 271 -6.62 12.38 16.69
CA TYR A 271 -7.99 12.90 16.88
C TYR A 271 -8.38 13.71 15.66
N ARG A 272 -9.43 13.30 14.98
CA ARG A 272 -9.88 13.93 13.74
C ARG A 272 -11.40 13.89 13.63
N GLY A 273 -11.96 14.67 12.71
CA GLY A 273 -13.39 14.62 12.46
C GLY A 273 -13.90 15.63 11.47
N SER A 274 -15.11 15.41 10.99
CA SER A 274 -15.84 16.29 10.07
C SER A 274 -17.32 16.30 10.47
N GLY A 275 -17.96 17.45 10.35
CA GLY A 275 -19.34 17.59 10.79
C GLY A 275 -19.51 17.17 12.26
N THR A 276 -20.42 16.25 12.53
CA THR A 276 -20.69 15.71 13.87
C THR A 276 -19.98 14.40 14.17
N THR A 277 -19.11 13.89 13.26
CA THR A 277 -18.35 12.67 13.44
C THR A 277 -16.96 12.96 13.98
N ARG A 278 -16.52 12.15 14.97
CA ARG A 278 -15.15 12.18 15.51
C ARG A 278 -14.56 10.79 15.51
N THR A 279 -13.29 10.72 15.09
CA THR A 279 -12.49 9.49 15.16
C THR A 279 -11.28 9.75 16.04
N PHE A 280 -11.04 8.85 16.98
CA PHE A 280 -9.87 8.91 17.84
C PHE A 280 -9.20 7.55 17.94
N LYS A 281 -7.86 7.57 17.97
CA LYS A 281 -7.01 6.38 17.96
C LYS A 281 -5.97 6.48 19.06
N GLY A 282 -5.65 5.36 19.69
CA GLY A 282 -4.62 5.36 20.75
C GLY A 282 -4.32 3.95 21.24
N ALA A 283 -3.38 3.87 22.18
CA ALA A 283 -3.04 2.64 22.87
C ALA A 283 -4.23 2.11 23.70
N ALA A 284 -4.49 0.81 23.62
CA ALA A 284 -5.57 0.17 24.33
C ALA A 284 -5.08 -1.01 25.19
N ILE A 285 -5.79 -1.20 26.31
CA ILE A 285 -5.67 -2.38 27.17
C ILE A 285 -6.92 -3.24 26.92
N VAL A 286 -6.71 -4.47 26.47
CA VAL A 286 -7.77 -5.41 26.17
C VAL A 286 -7.73 -6.56 27.16
N ASN A 287 -8.81 -6.78 27.93
CA ASN A 287 -8.88 -7.80 28.98
C ASN A 287 -7.68 -7.79 29.95
N GLY A 288 -7.17 -6.60 30.27
CA GLY A 288 -6.01 -6.41 31.13
C GLY A 288 -4.65 -6.52 30.44
N ALA A 289 -4.59 -6.93 29.17
CA ALA A 289 -3.35 -7.00 28.37
C ALA A 289 -3.11 -5.72 27.58
N SER A 290 -1.90 -5.19 27.61
CA SER A 290 -1.44 -4.03 26.82
C SER A 290 -0.89 -4.47 25.46
N GLY A 291 -0.58 -3.50 24.59
CA GLY A 291 0.03 -3.74 23.27
C GLY A 291 -0.98 -3.73 22.12
N TYR A 292 -2.22 -3.37 22.40
CA TYR A 292 -3.25 -3.16 21.39
C TYR A 292 -3.38 -1.68 21.01
N THR A 293 -3.93 -1.44 19.84
CA THR A 293 -4.41 -0.12 19.40
C THR A 293 -5.90 -0.19 19.19
N ALA A 294 -6.63 0.81 19.66
CA ALA A 294 -8.05 0.98 19.37
C ALA A 294 -8.26 2.21 18.47
N THR A 295 -9.13 2.07 17.49
CA THR A 295 -9.70 3.16 16.71
C THR A 295 -11.18 3.21 17.00
N VAL A 296 -11.69 4.38 17.39
CA VAL A 296 -13.09 4.58 17.74
C VAL A 296 -13.63 5.72 16.90
N THR A 297 -14.71 5.45 16.17
CA THR A 297 -15.45 6.47 15.42
C THR A 297 -16.83 6.64 16.06
N VAL A 298 -17.21 7.87 16.33
CA VAL A 298 -18.49 8.24 16.93
C VAL A 298 -19.16 9.33 16.14
N THR A 299 -20.48 9.30 16.06
CA THR A 299 -21.29 10.32 15.40
C THR A 299 -22.39 10.80 16.34
N ASP A 300 -22.47 12.11 16.56
CA ASP A 300 -23.58 12.79 17.20
C ASP A 300 -24.65 13.08 16.12
N GLY A 301 -25.65 12.25 16.02
CA GLY A 301 -26.74 12.36 15.03
C GLY A 301 -27.89 13.24 15.51
N GLY A 302 -27.90 13.66 16.77
CA GLY A 302 -28.89 14.53 17.38
C GLY A 302 -29.56 13.95 18.65
N GLU A 303 -30.40 14.74 19.27
CA GLU A 303 -31.06 14.41 20.54
C GLU A 303 -32.50 13.89 20.34
N PRO A 304 -32.93 12.80 20.99
CA PRO A 304 -32.15 11.88 21.83
C PRO A 304 -31.30 10.93 20.98
N GLY A 305 -30.08 10.58 21.44
CA GLY A 305 -29.08 9.83 20.69
C GLY A 305 -29.48 8.39 20.30
N ARG A 306 -30.45 7.80 20.97
CA ARG A 306 -30.96 6.46 20.64
C ARG A 306 -31.45 6.38 19.19
N GLY A 307 -30.85 5.50 18.40
CA GLY A 307 -31.25 5.23 17.00
C GLY A 307 -30.77 6.27 16.00
N VAL A 308 -30.00 7.31 16.44
CA VAL A 308 -29.44 8.36 15.58
C VAL A 308 -27.94 8.55 15.78
N ASP A 309 -27.44 8.41 17.02
CA ASP A 309 -26.01 8.39 17.29
C ASP A 309 -25.42 7.03 16.97
N SER A 310 -24.13 6.99 16.68
CA SER A 310 -23.43 5.73 16.38
C SER A 310 -22.06 5.68 17.02
N ILE A 311 -21.59 4.45 17.29
CA ILE A 311 -20.22 4.15 17.69
C ILE A 311 -19.70 2.95 16.93
N GLN A 312 -18.45 3.02 16.49
CA GLN A 312 -17.67 1.93 15.92
C GLN A 312 -16.38 1.77 16.70
N VAL A 313 -16.02 0.55 17.08
CA VAL A 313 -14.77 0.22 17.80
C VAL A 313 -14.02 -0.85 17.02
N THR A 314 -12.81 -0.52 16.58
CA THR A 314 -11.90 -1.43 15.86
C THR A 314 -10.63 -1.60 16.66
N LEU A 315 -10.15 -2.82 16.81
CA LEU A 315 -8.89 -3.14 17.48
C LEU A 315 -7.85 -3.73 16.52
N SER A 316 -6.58 -3.50 16.81
CA SER A 316 -5.46 -4.10 16.07
C SER A 316 -5.44 -5.65 16.13
N SER A 317 -6.26 -6.27 16.96
CA SER A 317 -6.46 -7.73 17.02
C SER A 317 -7.45 -8.26 15.99
N GLY A 318 -8.07 -7.39 15.18
CA GLY A 318 -9.12 -7.76 14.21
C GLY A 318 -10.55 -7.72 14.77
N TYR A 319 -10.75 -7.30 16.01
CA TYR A 319 -12.10 -7.04 16.53
C TYR A 319 -12.66 -5.78 15.85
N ASP A 320 -13.90 -5.87 15.41
CA ASP A 320 -14.63 -4.78 14.78
C ASP A 320 -16.11 -4.88 15.12
N ALA A 321 -16.65 -3.85 15.78
CA ALA A 321 -18.07 -3.80 16.13
C ALA A 321 -18.55 -2.35 16.19
N GLY A 322 -19.74 -2.10 15.66
CA GLY A 322 -20.39 -0.80 15.70
C GLY A 322 -21.82 -0.86 15.22
N ASP A 323 -22.62 0.06 15.71
CA ASP A 323 -24.03 0.22 15.32
C ASP A 323 -24.55 1.59 15.79
N LEU A 324 -25.80 1.88 15.45
CA LEU A 324 -26.59 2.93 16.09
C LEU A 324 -26.82 2.60 17.56
N LEU A 325 -26.91 3.63 18.41
CA LEU A 325 -27.16 3.40 19.82
C LEU A 325 -28.54 2.75 20.04
N ALA A 326 -28.57 1.59 20.71
CA ALA A 326 -29.78 0.99 21.22
C ALA A 326 -30.29 1.71 22.49
N GLY A 327 -29.40 2.45 23.15
CA GLY A 327 -29.70 3.37 24.26
C GLY A 327 -28.50 4.18 24.66
N GLY A 328 -28.73 5.38 25.19
CA GLY A 328 -27.71 6.32 25.58
C GLY A 328 -27.64 7.54 24.67
N ASN A 329 -26.52 8.26 24.71
CA ASN A 329 -26.29 9.49 23.97
C ASN A 329 -24.82 9.73 23.71
N ILE A 330 -24.50 10.34 22.56
CA ILE A 330 -23.20 10.89 22.21
C ILE A 330 -23.38 12.39 21.97
N GLN A 331 -22.51 13.22 22.54
CA GLN A 331 -22.63 14.66 22.41
C GLN A 331 -21.29 15.27 22.02
N LEU A 332 -21.29 16.02 20.94
CA LEU A 332 -20.18 16.85 20.50
C LEU A 332 -20.24 18.20 21.18
N HIS A 333 -19.11 18.63 21.75
CA HIS A 333 -18.93 19.91 22.43
C HIS A 333 -17.93 20.76 21.62
N ALA A 334 -18.45 21.73 20.84
CA ALA A 334 -17.69 22.64 19.98
C ALA A 334 -17.31 23.95 20.73
#